data_cba97b93c6da4b65beb7bc567dab885e
#
_entry.id   cba97b93c6da4b65beb7bc567dab885e
#
_cell.length_a   1.000
_cell.length_b   1.000
_cell.length_c   1.000
_cell.angle_alpha   90.00
_cell.angle_beta   90.00
_cell.angle_gamma   90.00
#
_symmetry.space_group_name_H-M   'P 1'
#
loop_
_entity.id
_entity.type
_entity.pdbx_description
1 polymer ?
#
loop_
_entity_poly.entity_id
_entity_poly.type
_entity_poly.pdbx_seq_one_letter_code
_entity_poly.pdbx_strand_id
1 'polypeptide(L)'
;MGTKKKSADLINELQREQLTHDKDYHPDILSLDTTKRVIHMSLHNAKYAARFVAAHEDSDRVLHRETLTDAFVISVATANALTHDLRKSISDEMLNLNDLATVGSELKKAQGSNQSFHRRYSAEVGQMAKACESLDHLENYPFREKLTEANANIFKLVLSDAADKDVDIVKEYRSRLSQVEANSPFSIFL
;
A
#
# COMPACT_ATOMS: atom_id res chain seq x y z
N MET A 1 19.16 -26.31 -2.41
CA MET A 1 18.54 -25.48 -1.36
C MET A 1 18.55 -24.06 -1.89
N GLY A 2 17.39 -23.54 -2.32
CA GLY A 2 17.30 -22.14 -2.75
C GLY A 2 17.50 -21.24 -1.54
N THR A 3 18.38 -20.25 -1.64
CA THR A 3 18.53 -19.18 -0.66
C THR A 3 17.17 -18.47 -0.52
N LYS A 4 16.58 -18.48 0.68
CA LYS A 4 15.37 -17.71 0.96
C LYS A 4 15.67 -16.25 0.66
N LYS A 5 14.80 -15.62 -0.14
CA LYS A 5 14.91 -14.23 -0.56
C LYS A 5 14.70 -13.32 0.64
N LYS A 6 15.57 -12.33 0.84
CA LYS A 6 15.40 -11.37 1.94
C LYS A 6 14.22 -10.44 1.67
N SER A 7 13.64 -9.88 2.73
CA SER A 7 12.52 -8.92 2.64
C SER A 7 12.86 -7.69 1.80
N ALA A 8 14.12 -7.23 1.84
CA ALA A 8 14.60 -6.14 0.97
C ALA A 8 14.44 -6.46 -0.52
N ASP A 9 14.84 -7.67 -0.93
CA ASP A 9 14.71 -8.11 -2.33
C ASP A 9 13.25 -8.27 -2.74
N LEU A 10 12.43 -8.80 -1.82
CA LEU A 10 11.01 -9.00 -2.06
C LEU A 10 10.27 -7.66 -2.23
N ILE A 11 10.53 -6.66 -1.38
CA ILE A 11 9.93 -5.32 -1.53
C ILE A 11 10.29 -4.70 -2.87
N ASN A 12 11.56 -4.78 -3.27
CA ASN A 12 12.02 -4.27 -4.56
C ASN A 12 11.34 -5.01 -5.75
N GLU A 13 11.16 -6.32 -5.64
CA GLU A 13 10.43 -7.12 -6.63
C GLU A 13 8.98 -6.69 -6.74
N LEU A 14 8.25 -6.55 -5.63
CA LEU A 14 6.86 -6.11 -5.61
C LEU A 14 6.68 -4.72 -6.24
N GLN A 15 7.59 -3.77 -5.98
CA GLN A 15 7.56 -2.47 -6.65
C GLN A 15 7.76 -2.57 -8.16
N ARG A 16 8.62 -3.48 -8.63
CA ARG A 16 8.82 -3.71 -10.07
C ARG A 16 7.64 -4.44 -10.70
N GLU A 17 7.11 -5.47 -10.04
CA GLU A 17 5.90 -6.19 -10.47
C GLU A 17 4.74 -5.20 -10.63
N GLN A 18 4.50 -4.33 -9.64
CA GLN A 18 3.45 -3.31 -9.71
C GLN A 18 3.66 -2.34 -10.86
N LEU A 19 4.91 -1.85 -11.05
CA LEU A 19 5.19 -0.90 -12.14
C LEU A 19 4.94 -1.53 -13.52
N THR A 20 5.29 -2.80 -13.71
CA THR A 20 5.04 -3.53 -14.94
C THR A 20 3.54 -3.73 -15.16
N HIS A 21 2.84 -4.21 -14.13
CA HIS A 21 1.40 -4.38 -14.15
C HIS A 21 0.65 -3.08 -14.49
N ASP A 22 1.03 -1.96 -13.87
CA ASP A 22 0.38 -0.67 -14.12
C ASP A 22 0.61 -0.18 -15.56
N LYS A 23 1.78 -0.47 -16.16
CA LYS A 23 2.04 -0.14 -17.57
C LYS A 23 1.13 -0.90 -18.51
N ASP A 24 0.88 -2.15 -18.22
CA ASP A 24 0.16 -3.05 -19.12
C ASP A 24 -1.37 -2.93 -18.92
N TYR A 25 -1.83 -2.75 -17.68
CA TYR A 25 -3.25 -2.83 -17.34
C TYR A 25 -3.88 -1.51 -16.88
N HIS A 26 -3.09 -0.47 -16.59
CA HIS A 26 -3.55 0.87 -16.16
C HIS A 26 -2.83 2.01 -16.90
N PRO A 27 -2.68 1.94 -18.25
CA PRO A 27 -1.99 2.97 -19.03
C PRO A 27 -2.70 4.32 -18.94
N ASP A 28 -4.01 4.35 -18.74
CA ASP A 28 -4.83 5.53 -18.51
C ASP A 28 -4.40 6.28 -17.25
N ILE A 29 -4.16 5.57 -16.15
CA ILE A 29 -3.68 6.16 -14.88
C ILE A 29 -2.23 6.59 -15.00
N LEU A 30 -1.38 5.79 -15.66
CA LEU A 30 0.03 6.16 -15.85
C LEU A 30 0.22 7.38 -16.76
N SER A 31 -0.72 7.66 -17.66
CA SER A 31 -0.69 8.85 -18.52
C SER A 31 -1.00 10.16 -17.77
N LEU A 32 -1.58 10.09 -16.58
CA LEU A 32 -1.81 11.24 -15.74
C LEU A 32 -0.49 11.83 -15.23
N ASP A 33 -0.45 13.14 -15.06
CA ASP A 33 0.65 13.79 -14.33
C ASP A 33 0.74 13.26 -12.88
N THR A 34 1.90 13.45 -12.25
CA THR A 34 2.17 12.91 -10.91
C THR A 34 1.15 13.39 -9.87
N THR A 35 0.73 14.67 -9.94
CA THR A 35 -0.24 15.24 -8.99
C THR A 35 -1.58 14.52 -9.09
N LYS A 36 -2.12 14.38 -10.30
CA LYS A 36 -3.39 13.66 -10.53
C LYS A 36 -3.30 12.20 -10.11
N ARG A 37 -2.18 11.53 -10.40
CA ARG A 37 -1.97 10.14 -9.94
C ARG A 37 -2.01 10.04 -8.42
N VAL A 38 -1.33 10.92 -7.70
CA VAL A 38 -1.31 10.88 -6.23
C VAL A 38 -2.68 11.21 -5.65
N ILE A 39 -3.42 12.15 -6.22
CA ILE A 39 -4.82 12.43 -5.84
C ILE A 39 -5.67 11.17 -6.07
N HIS A 40 -5.55 10.51 -7.22
CA HIS A 40 -6.25 9.25 -7.52
C HIS A 40 -5.96 8.16 -6.46
N MET A 41 -4.68 7.95 -6.10
CA MET A 41 -4.29 6.99 -5.06
C MET A 41 -4.83 7.39 -3.67
N SER A 42 -4.89 8.68 -3.37
CA SER A 42 -5.46 9.19 -2.11
C SER A 42 -6.97 8.91 -2.02
N LEU A 43 -7.70 9.03 -3.13
CA LEU A 43 -9.12 8.67 -3.20
C LEU A 43 -9.36 7.17 -3.01
N HIS A 44 -8.47 6.31 -3.53
CA HIS A 44 -8.52 4.87 -3.24
C HIS A 44 -8.35 4.60 -1.75
N ASN A 45 -7.36 5.21 -1.11
CA ASN A 45 -7.14 5.06 0.33
C ASN A 45 -8.32 5.59 1.16
N ALA A 46 -8.98 6.67 0.75
CA ALA A 46 -10.18 7.18 1.40
C ALA A 46 -11.34 6.16 1.32
N LYS A 47 -11.56 5.56 0.15
CA LYS A 47 -12.53 4.46 -0.03
C LYS A 47 -12.20 3.27 0.89
N TYR A 48 -10.93 2.89 1.01
CA TYR A 48 -10.52 1.78 1.87
C TYR A 48 -10.67 2.09 3.35
N ALA A 49 -10.43 3.33 3.77
CA ALA A 49 -10.71 3.74 5.15
C ALA A 49 -12.18 3.49 5.54
N ALA A 50 -13.13 3.84 4.67
CA ALA A 50 -14.54 3.55 4.89
C ALA A 50 -14.85 2.04 4.91
N ARG A 51 -14.25 1.24 3.99
CA ARG A 51 -14.42 -0.22 3.97
C ARG A 51 -13.85 -0.90 5.22
N PHE A 52 -12.74 -0.43 5.75
CA PHE A 52 -12.17 -0.95 7.01
C PHE A 52 -13.06 -0.66 8.21
N VAL A 53 -13.72 0.51 8.24
CA VAL A 53 -14.72 0.82 9.28
C VAL A 53 -15.90 -0.14 9.18
N ALA A 54 -16.50 -0.29 7.99
CA ALA A 54 -17.60 -1.21 7.77
C ALA A 54 -17.23 -2.66 8.14
N ALA A 55 -16.06 -3.14 7.67
CA ALA A 55 -15.59 -4.49 7.99
C ALA A 55 -15.39 -4.70 9.51
N HIS A 56 -14.99 -3.65 10.24
CA HIS A 56 -14.86 -3.72 11.69
C HIS A 56 -16.23 -3.76 12.39
N GLU A 57 -17.17 -2.90 11.99
CA GLU A 57 -18.52 -2.82 12.58
C GLU A 57 -19.30 -4.11 12.35
N ASP A 58 -19.22 -4.68 11.13
CA ASP A 58 -19.94 -5.89 10.75
C ASP A 58 -19.17 -7.19 11.10
N SER A 59 -17.95 -7.08 11.65
CA SER A 59 -17.04 -8.21 11.91
C SER A 59 -16.76 -9.05 10.63
N ASP A 60 -16.78 -8.38 9.47
CA ASP A 60 -16.57 -9.02 8.16
C ASP A 60 -15.09 -9.21 7.85
N ARG A 61 -14.60 -10.43 8.11
CA ARG A 61 -13.20 -10.80 7.87
C ARG A 61 -12.86 -10.89 6.37
N VAL A 62 -13.84 -11.18 5.52
CA VAL A 62 -13.61 -11.27 4.06
C VAL A 62 -13.40 -9.89 3.50
N LEU A 63 -14.34 -8.97 3.77
CA LEU A 63 -14.21 -7.56 3.37
C LEU A 63 -12.91 -6.94 3.89
N HIS A 64 -12.55 -7.25 5.14
CA HIS A 64 -11.30 -6.76 5.74
C HIS A 64 -10.07 -7.23 4.93
N ARG A 65 -9.96 -8.55 4.65
CA ARG A 65 -8.84 -9.13 3.91
C ARG A 65 -8.74 -8.60 2.48
N GLU A 66 -9.86 -8.52 1.77
CA GLU A 66 -9.90 -7.95 0.42
C GLU A 66 -9.44 -6.49 0.41
N THR A 67 -9.95 -5.69 1.37
CA THR A 67 -9.56 -4.28 1.51
C THR A 67 -8.09 -4.12 1.87
N LEU A 68 -7.56 -5.01 2.72
CA LEU A 68 -6.16 -5.02 3.12
C LEU A 68 -5.25 -5.30 1.91
N THR A 69 -5.65 -6.25 1.05
CA THR A 69 -4.96 -6.57 -0.19
C THR A 69 -4.99 -5.38 -1.15
N ASP A 70 -6.15 -4.77 -1.38
CA ASP A 70 -6.29 -3.58 -2.22
C ASP A 70 -5.46 -2.41 -1.67
N ALA A 71 -5.43 -2.18 -0.34
CA ALA A 71 -4.63 -1.15 0.29
C ALA A 71 -3.13 -1.41 0.13
N PHE A 72 -2.70 -2.66 0.17
CA PHE A 72 -1.31 -3.04 -0.12
C PHE A 72 -0.93 -2.71 -1.56
N VAL A 73 -1.73 -3.14 -2.55
CA VAL A 73 -1.53 -2.82 -3.98
C VAL A 73 -1.37 -1.31 -4.17
N ILE A 74 -2.30 -0.52 -3.65
CA ILE A 74 -2.27 0.95 -3.80
C ILE A 74 -1.09 1.59 -3.07
N SER A 75 -0.66 1.06 -1.92
CA SER A 75 0.53 1.59 -1.24
C SER A 75 1.82 1.39 -2.05
N VAL A 76 1.96 0.24 -2.73
CA VAL A 76 3.09 -0.04 -3.63
C VAL A 76 3.02 0.85 -4.88
N ALA A 77 1.85 0.98 -5.50
CA ALA A 77 1.63 1.85 -6.67
C ALA A 77 1.89 3.34 -6.33
N THR A 78 1.45 3.79 -5.15
CA THR A 78 1.70 5.16 -4.66
C THR A 78 3.20 5.42 -4.46
N ALA A 79 3.93 4.46 -3.89
CA ALA A 79 5.38 4.57 -3.73
C ALA A 79 6.07 4.72 -5.10
N ASN A 80 5.66 3.95 -6.11
CA ASN A 80 6.16 4.07 -7.47
C ASN A 80 5.83 5.45 -8.08
N ALA A 81 4.61 5.97 -7.89
CA ALA A 81 4.21 7.30 -8.37
C ALA A 81 5.03 8.43 -7.71
N LEU A 82 5.38 8.27 -6.44
CA LEU A 82 6.24 9.19 -5.68
C LEU A 82 7.75 8.94 -5.91
N THR A 83 8.13 7.96 -6.71
CA THR A 83 9.54 7.52 -6.85
C THR A 83 10.19 7.22 -5.50
N HIS A 84 9.41 6.63 -4.59
CA HIS A 84 9.86 6.26 -3.25
C HIS A 84 10.21 4.78 -3.16
N ASP A 85 11.41 4.46 -2.71
CA ASP A 85 11.84 3.11 -2.39
C ASP A 85 11.30 2.71 -1.00
N LEU A 86 10.32 1.83 -0.96
CA LEU A 86 9.68 1.37 0.27
C LEU A 86 10.64 0.72 1.27
N ARG A 87 11.80 0.23 0.82
CA ARG A 87 12.84 -0.30 1.71
C ARG A 87 13.34 0.77 2.69
N LYS A 88 13.38 2.04 2.27
CA LYS A 88 13.78 3.18 3.12
C LYS A 88 12.80 3.45 4.27
N SER A 89 11.62 2.84 4.24
CA SER A 89 10.59 2.96 5.28
C SER A 89 10.70 1.86 6.35
N ILE A 90 11.58 0.89 6.15
CA ILE A 90 11.78 -0.30 6.99
C ILE A 90 13.21 -0.27 7.54
N SER A 91 13.41 -0.67 8.80
CA SER A 91 14.76 -0.72 9.37
C SER A 91 15.62 -1.81 8.72
N ASP A 92 16.94 -1.62 8.74
CA ASP A 92 17.90 -2.56 8.14
C ASP A 92 17.79 -3.96 8.77
N GLU A 93 17.49 -4.05 10.07
CA GLU A 93 17.28 -5.33 10.75
C GLU A 93 16.09 -6.08 10.17
N MET A 94 14.96 -5.39 9.96
CA MET A 94 13.75 -5.96 9.39
C MET A 94 13.92 -6.30 7.89
N LEU A 95 14.70 -5.50 7.14
CA LEU A 95 15.01 -5.78 5.74
C LEU A 95 15.82 -7.07 5.53
N ASN A 96 16.55 -7.51 6.56
CA ASN A 96 17.30 -8.76 6.55
C ASN A 96 16.47 -10.01 6.89
N LEU A 97 15.20 -9.86 7.29
CA LEU A 97 14.29 -10.97 7.55
C LEU A 97 13.90 -11.71 6.25
N ASN A 98 13.41 -12.94 6.39
CA ASN A 98 13.21 -13.84 5.25
C ASN A 98 11.87 -13.64 4.52
N ASP A 99 10.90 -12.93 5.14
CA ASP A 99 9.55 -12.74 4.58
C ASP A 99 8.85 -11.52 5.21
N LEU A 100 7.82 -11.03 4.52
CA LEU A 100 7.06 -9.86 4.96
C LEU A 100 6.11 -10.15 6.14
N ALA A 101 5.74 -11.39 6.38
CA ALA A 101 4.93 -11.75 7.55
C ALA A 101 5.74 -11.55 8.83
N THR A 102 7.02 -11.96 8.82
CA THR A 102 7.96 -11.70 9.93
C THR A 102 8.20 -10.19 10.11
N VAL A 103 8.39 -9.43 9.02
CA VAL A 103 8.50 -7.96 9.07
C VAL A 103 7.24 -7.35 9.69
N GLY A 104 6.05 -7.77 9.27
CA GLY A 104 4.78 -7.31 9.82
C GLY A 104 4.65 -7.56 11.32
N SER A 105 5.10 -8.74 11.78
CA SER A 105 5.10 -9.11 13.20
C SER A 105 6.04 -8.21 14.03
N GLU A 106 7.23 -7.89 13.52
CA GLU A 106 8.15 -6.96 14.19
C GLU A 106 7.62 -5.52 14.18
N LEU A 107 7.03 -5.07 13.06
CA LEU A 107 6.35 -3.77 12.99
C LEU A 107 5.22 -3.67 14.01
N LYS A 108 4.42 -4.73 14.18
CA LYS A 108 3.35 -4.76 15.18
C LYS A 108 3.89 -4.60 16.60
N LYS A 109 4.96 -5.31 16.95
CA LYS A 109 5.62 -5.18 18.26
C LYS A 109 6.15 -3.76 18.51
N ALA A 110 6.80 -3.17 17.50
CA ALA A 110 7.38 -1.83 17.60
C ALA A 110 6.32 -0.73 17.73
N GLN A 111 5.14 -0.93 17.16
CA GLN A 111 4.10 0.09 17.11
C GLN A 111 3.41 0.35 18.46
N GLY A 112 3.37 -0.59 19.38
CA GLY A 112 2.92 -0.45 20.78
C GLY A 112 1.59 0.29 21.04
N SER A 113 0.80 0.54 19.99
CA SER A 113 -0.36 1.42 20.03
C SER A 113 -1.62 0.68 20.47
N ASN A 114 -2.37 1.29 21.42
CA ASN A 114 -3.70 0.82 21.82
C ASN A 114 -4.81 1.23 20.82
N GLN A 115 -4.46 1.94 19.74
CA GLN A 115 -5.43 2.36 18.74
C GLN A 115 -5.71 1.25 17.73
N SER A 116 -6.98 1.10 17.35
CA SER A 116 -7.39 0.15 16.32
C SER A 116 -6.78 0.48 14.94
N PHE A 117 -6.58 -0.57 14.15
CA PHE A 117 -6.02 -0.45 12.80
C PHE A 117 -6.77 0.57 11.94
N HIS A 118 -8.11 0.49 11.86
CA HIS A 118 -8.91 1.39 11.02
C HIS A 118 -8.77 2.87 11.41
N ARG A 119 -8.62 3.19 12.71
CA ARG A 119 -8.37 4.57 13.17
C ARG A 119 -7.01 5.08 12.71
N ARG A 120 -5.98 4.27 12.85
CA ARG A 120 -4.61 4.61 12.42
C ARG A 120 -4.55 4.77 10.90
N TYR A 121 -5.18 3.85 10.16
CA TYR A 121 -5.27 3.94 8.71
C TYR A 121 -5.97 5.22 8.28
N SER A 122 -7.12 5.56 8.87
CA SER A 122 -7.86 6.79 8.58
C SER A 122 -7.06 8.06 8.90
N ALA A 123 -6.23 8.04 9.94
CA ALA A 123 -5.36 9.18 10.27
C ALA A 123 -4.33 9.44 9.16
N GLU A 124 -3.68 8.39 8.65
CA GLU A 124 -2.73 8.52 7.53
C GLU A 124 -3.42 8.97 6.23
N VAL A 125 -4.62 8.47 5.96
CA VAL A 125 -5.45 8.93 4.83
C VAL A 125 -5.79 10.41 4.97
N GLY A 126 -6.08 10.89 6.17
CA GLY A 126 -6.27 12.32 6.47
C GLY A 126 -5.03 13.15 6.15
N GLN A 127 -3.81 12.64 6.46
CA GLN A 127 -2.56 13.32 6.10
C GLN A 127 -2.36 13.37 4.58
N MET A 128 -2.69 12.28 3.85
CA MET A 128 -2.66 12.28 2.39
C MET A 128 -3.64 13.31 1.81
N ALA A 129 -4.86 13.37 2.33
CA ALA A 129 -5.88 14.33 1.89
C ALA A 129 -5.43 15.78 2.11
N LYS A 130 -4.84 16.09 3.30
CA LYS A 130 -4.29 17.43 3.59
C LYS A 130 -3.14 17.78 2.64
N ALA A 131 -2.27 16.85 2.33
CA ALA A 131 -1.18 17.09 1.40
C ALA A 131 -1.71 17.36 -0.04
N CYS A 132 -2.75 16.64 -0.48
CA CYS A 132 -3.41 16.91 -1.77
C CYS A 132 -4.11 18.28 -1.80
N GLU A 133 -4.84 18.63 -0.74
CA GLU A 133 -5.49 19.96 -0.61
C GLU A 133 -4.46 21.08 -0.69
N SER A 134 -3.32 20.94 -0.02
CA SER A 134 -2.25 21.95 -0.01
C SER A 134 -1.65 22.20 -1.41
N LEU A 135 -1.68 21.21 -2.30
CA LEU A 135 -1.29 21.39 -3.71
C LEU A 135 -2.23 22.35 -4.46
N ASP A 136 -3.54 22.22 -4.20
CA ASP A 136 -4.54 23.05 -4.88
C ASP A 136 -4.51 24.52 -4.37
N HIS A 137 -4.17 24.72 -3.11
CA HIS A 137 -4.12 26.05 -2.48
C HIS A 137 -2.76 26.75 -2.59
N LEU A 138 -1.76 26.12 -3.22
CA LEU A 138 -0.39 26.64 -3.32
C LEU A 138 0.22 27.00 -1.96
N GLU A 139 -0.13 26.24 -0.92
CA GLU A 139 0.41 26.44 0.41
C GLU A 139 1.91 26.11 0.46
N ASN A 140 2.66 26.81 1.31
CA ASN A 140 4.04 26.43 1.63
C ASN A 140 4.03 25.20 2.55
N TYR A 141 3.79 24.04 1.97
CA TYR A 141 3.63 22.77 2.66
C TYR A 141 4.50 21.71 1.97
N PRO A 142 5.25 20.88 2.72
CA PRO A 142 6.13 19.87 2.14
C PRO A 142 5.32 18.65 1.67
N PHE A 143 4.37 18.85 0.74
CA PHE A 143 3.37 17.86 0.33
C PHE A 143 3.98 16.53 -0.13
N ARG A 144 5.08 16.56 -0.91
CA ARG A 144 5.73 15.32 -1.37
C ARG A 144 6.29 14.50 -0.19
N GLU A 145 6.94 15.16 0.75
CA GLU A 145 7.45 14.53 1.97
C GLU A 145 6.31 13.93 2.78
N LYS A 146 5.24 14.69 3.01
CA LYS A 146 4.07 14.25 3.77
C LYS A 146 3.30 13.12 3.10
N LEU A 147 3.16 13.15 1.78
CA LEU A 147 2.58 12.04 1.01
C LEU A 147 3.44 10.77 1.11
N THR A 148 4.76 10.92 1.01
CA THR A 148 5.70 9.81 1.15
C THR A 148 5.65 9.20 2.54
N GLU A 149 5.65 10.02 3.59
CA GLU A 149 5.55 9.62 4.99
C GLU A 149 4.23 8.88 5.27
N ALA A 150 3.10 9.46 4.88
CA ALA A 150 1.78 8.84 5.07
C ALA A 150 1.67 7.51 4.33
N ASN A 151 2.12 7.43 3.07
CA ASN A 151 2.12 6.19 2.31
C ASN A 151 3.02 5.11 2.95
N ALA A 152 4.20 5.49 3.42
CA ALA A 152 5.11 4.59 4.13
C ALA A 152 4.48 4.06 5.43
N ASN A 153 3.75 4.90 6.14
CA ASN A 153 3.02 4.49 7.34
C ASN A 153 1.85 3.55 7.00
N ILE A 154 1.09 3.82 5.93
CA ILE A 154 0.04 2.92 5.42
C ILE A 154 0.65 1.55 5.08
N PHE A 155 1.75 1.51 4.33
CA PHE A 155 2.44 0.27 3.99
C PHE A 155 2.82 -0.54 5.24
N LYS A 156 3.42 0.09 6.25
CA LYS A 156 3.77 -0.54 7.52
C LYS A 156 2.55 -1.03 8.31
N LEU A 157 1.47 -0.24 8.32
CA LEU A 157 0.22 -0.61 8.96
C LEU A 157 -0.39 -1.86 8.33
N VAL A 158 -0.42 -1.90 6.99
CA VAL A 158 -0.96 -3.03 6.22
C VAL A 158 -0.15 -4.30 6.49
N LEU A 159 1.19 -4.24 6.48
CA LEU A 159 2.05 -5.37 6.82
C LEU A 159 1.81 -5.87 8.25
N SER A 160 1.69 -4.94 9.20
CA SER A 160 1.45 -5.25 10.61
C SER A 160 0.10 -5.94 10.81
N ASP A 161 -0.96 -5.47 10.16
CA ASP A 161 -2.30 -6.03 10.28
C ASP A 161 -2.43 -7.37 9.52
N ALA A 162 -1.76 -7.51 8.37
CA ALA A 162 -1.67 -8.78 7.64
C ALA A 162 -1.06 -9.88 8.52
N ALA A 163 0.04 -9.57 9.22
CA ALA A 163 0.67 -10.51 10.16
C ALA A 163 -0.23 -10.82 11.35
N ASP A 164 -0.96 -9.83 11.89
CA ASP A 164 -1.92 -10.02 12.99
C ASP A 164 -3.08 -10.93 12.61
N LYS A 165 -3.50 -10.90 11.37
CA LYS A 165 -4.63 -11.66 10.83
C LYS A 165 -4.24 -12.95 10.11
N ASP A 166 -2.95 -13.31 10.15
CA ASP A 166 -2.39 -14.47 9.45
C ASP A 166 -2.71 -14.46 7.93
N VAL A 167 -2.59 -13.28 7.31
CA VAL A 167 -2.78 -13.08 5.87
C VAL A 167 -1.44 -13.09 5.15
N ASP A 168 -1.24 -14.03 4.23
CA ASP A 168 -0.11 -14.00 3.30
C ASP A 168 -0.33 -12.88 2.26
N ILE A 169 0.09 -11.68 2.64
CA ILE A 169 -0.17 -10.47 1.84
C ILE A 169 0.49 -10.51 0.46
N VAL A 170 1.61 -11.23 0.31
CA VAL A 170 2.30 -11.37 -0.98
C VAL A 170 1.51 -12.27 -1.92
N LYS A 171 0.98 -13.38 -1.40
CA LYS A 171 0.12 -14.28 -2.16
C LYS A 171 -1.19 -13.59 -2.57
N GLU A 172 -1.83 -12.91 -1.64
CA GLU A 172 -3.07 -12.16 -1.91
C GLU A 172 -2.84 -11.05 -2.95
N TYR A 173 -1.74 -10.31 -2.82
CA TYR A 173 -1.32 -9.28 -3.78
C TYR A 173 -1.20 -9.85 -5.20
N ARG A 174 -0.43 -10.92 -5.40
CA ARG A 174 -0.25 -11.54 -6.73
C ARG A 174 -1.56 -12.10 -7.28
N SER A 175 -2.37 -12.74 -6.43
CA SER A 175 -3.70 -13.20 -6.81
C SER A 175 -4.60 -12.03 -7.27
N ARG A 176 -4.51 -10.89 -6.58
CA ARG A 176 -5.28 -9.69 -6.92
C ARG A 176 -4.85 -9.09 -8.25
N LEU A 177 -3.55 -9.00 -8.53
CA LEU A 177 -3.06 -8.56 -9.85
C LEU A 177 -3.60 -9.45 -10.96
N SER A 178 -3.49 -10.78 -10.83
CA SER A 178 -4.01 -11.72 -11.84
C SER A 178 -5.52 -11.60 -12.06
N GLN A 179 -6.31 -11.27 -11.02
CA GLN A 179 -7.74 -10.99 -11.19
C GLN A 179 -7.99 -9.69 -11.98
N VAL A 180 -7.18 -8.65 -11.76
CA VAL A 180 -7.27 -7.40 -12.51
C VAL A 180 -6.88 -7.64 -13.97
N GLU A 181 -5.80 -8.38 -14.22
CA GLU A 181 -5.36 -8.77 -15.56
C GLU A 181 -6.47 -9.48 -16.33
N ALA A 182 -7.10 -10.48 -15.72
CA ALA A 182 -8.17 -11.26 -16.35
C ALA A 182 -9.42 -10.44 -16.69
N ASN A 183 -9.67 -9.34 -15.98
CA ASN A 183 -10.85 -8.49 -16.16
C ASN A 183 -10.53 -7.15 -16.84
N SER A 184 -9.27 -6.90 -17.19
CA SER A 184 -8.88 -5.64 -17.82
C SER A 184 -9.36 -5.53 -19.26
N PRO A 185 -9.94 -4.41 -19.68
CA PRO A 185 -10.23 -4.16 -21.08
C PRO A 185 -8.97 -4.11 -21.97
N PHE A 186 -7.81 -3.94 -21.38
CA PHE A 186 -6.51 -3.90 -22.06
C PHE A 186 -5.90 -5.28 -22.29
N SER A 187 -6.41 -6.32 -21.61
CA SER A 187 -5.93 -7.71 -21.77
C SER A 187 -6.04 -8.25 -23.21
N ILE A 188 -6.86 -7.62 -24.05
CA ILE A 188 -7.09 -8.01 -25.45
C ILE A 188 -5.92 -7.56 -26.35
N PHE A 189 -5.08 -6.65 -25.89
CA PHE A 189 -4.00 -6.05 -26.67
C PHE A 189 -2.60 -6.55 -26.27
N LEU A 190 -2.54 -7.42 -25.27
CA LEU A 190 -1.33 -8.06 -24.75
C LEU A 190 -1.26 -9.54 -25.19
#